data_62fe2e51a28feda6353c4f0189896d6f
#
_entry.id   62fe2e51a28feda6353c4f0189896d6f
#
_cell.length_a   1.000
_cell.length_b   1.000
_cell.length_c   1.000
_cell.angle_alpha   90.00
_cell.angle_beta   90.00
_cell.angle_gamma   90.00
#
_symmetry.space_group_name_H-M   'P 1'
#
loop_
_entity.id
_entity.type
_entity.pdbx_description
1 polymer ?
#
loop_
_entity_poly.entity_id
_entity_poly.type
_entity_poly.pdbx_seq_one_letter_code
_entity_poly.pdbx_strand_id
1 'polypeptide(L)'
;ASRIVEWLLNHAGTQLRFVIGGRHAAGWPQAVLRLRGQLLEIDQRDLAFNRDEARSFCTTRLTHALEPAALGRLLEKTEGWPAAMELLTLALNDTPDAGQLIADFATTERGVLEFLSDSVFGRLPVEQRALVHRLAQFDRFCAELAATALAQQSPDILLAELQRRHLFLIPLDRQGRWFRFHHLVGEYLRRHDPRDAADINA
;
A
#
# COMPACT_ATOMS: atom_id res chain seq x y z
N ALA A 1 -20.54 13.25 -8.36
CA ALA A 1 -20.67 11.78 -8.16
C ALA A 1 -21.12 11.44 -6.73
N SER A 2 -20.50 11.95 -5.66
CA SER A 2 -20.83 11.60 -4.27
C SER A 2 -22.28 11.83 -3.87
N ARG A 3 -22.90 12.95 -4.27
CA ARG A 3 -24.32 13.28 -3.94
C ARG A 3 -25.32 12.32 -4.58
N ILE A 4 -25.05 11.82 -5.78
CA ILE A 4 -25.93 10.86 -6.46
C ILE A 4 -25.88 9.51 -5.74
N VAL A 5 -24.69 9.05 -5.40
CA VAL A 5 -24.52 7.79 -4.66
C VAL A 5 -25.17 7.86 -3.27
N GLU A 6 -24.98 8.96 -2.56
CA GLU A 6 -25.61 9.19 -1.27
C GLU A 6 -27.14 9.18 -1.38
N TRP A 7 -27.70 9.82 -2.40
CA TRP A 7 -29.13 9.80 -2.66
C TRP A 7 -29.63 8.37 -2.96
N LEU A 8 -28.91 7.63 -3.79
CA LEU A 8 -29.24 6.24 -4.12
C LEU A 8 -29.18 5.34 -2.87
N LEU A 9 -28.15 5.46 -2.05
CA LEU A 9 -28.02 4.69 -0.81
C LEU A 9 -29.18 4.95 0.17
N ASN A 10 -29.73 6.15 0.17
CA ASN A 10 -30.85 6.50 1.04
C ASN A 10 -32.21 6.11 0.48
N HIS A 11 -32.36 5.92 -0.83
CA HIS A 11 -33.68 5.74 -1.49
C HIS A 11 -33.83 4.42 -2.26
N ALA A 12 -32.76 3.67 -2.50
CA ALA A 12 -32.81 2.48 -3.33
C ALA A 12 -33.40 1.24 -2.62
N GLY A 13 -33.72 1.31 -1.35
CA GLY A 13 -34.23 0.18 -0.56
C GLY A 13 -33.26 -0.98 -0.45
N THR A 14 -33.75 -2.16 -0.06
CA THR A 14 -32.92 -3.37 0.17
C THR A 14 -32.62 -4.17 -1.09
N GLN A 15 -33.21 -3.79 -2.21
CA GLN A 15 -33.11 -4.51 -3.48
C GLN A 15 -31.78 -4.24 -4.22
N LEU A 16 -31.10 -3.13 -3.92
CA LEU A 16 -29.86 -2.74 -4.57
C LEU A 16 -28.67 -2.93 -3.61
N ARG A 17 -27.60 -3.51 -4.15
CA ARG A 17 -26.29 -3.59 -3.49
C ARG A 17 -25.28 -2.82 -4.33
N PHE A 18 -24.51 -1.97 -3.66
CA PHE A 18 -23.46 -1.19 -4.31
C PHE A 18 -22.10 -1.78 -3.93
N VAL A 19 -21.25 -2.00 -4.92
CA VAL A 19 -19.84 -2.30 -4.72
C VAL A 19 -19.05 -1.10 -5.23
N ILE A 20 -18.31 -0.45 -4.33
CA ILE A 20 -17.62 0.80 -4.65
C ILE A 20 -16.15 0.62 -4.33
N GLY A 21 -15.32 0.61 -5.35
CA GLY A 21 -13.88 0.59 -5.22
C GLY A 21 -13.29 1.98 -5.37
N GLY A 22 -12.29 2.32 -4.57
CA GLY A 22 -11.60 3.59 -4.65
C GLY A 22 -10.34 3.63 -3.80
N ARG A 23 -9.44 4.55 -4.15
CA ARG A 23 -8.22 4.80 -3.37
C ARG A 23 -8.44 5.68 -2.14
N HIS A 24 -9.63 6.26 -2.00
CA HIS A 24 -9.96 7.22 -0.95
C HIS A 24 -11.28 6.83 -0.32
N ALA A 25 -11.38 7.03 0.98
CA ALA A 25 -12.66 6.92 1.65
C ALA A 25 -13.69 7.83 0.96
N ALA A 26 -14.85 7.28 0.70
CA ALA A 26 -15.91 8.05 0.06
C ALA A 26 -16.39 9.19 0.98
N GLY A 27 -16.67 10.35 0.39
CA GLY A 27 -17.10 11.54 1.12
C GLY A 27 -18.57 11.51 1.61
N TRP A 28 -19.17 10.33 1.80
CA TRP A 28 -20.51 10.15 2.36
C TRP A 28 -20.46 9.71 3.83
N PRO A 29 -21.60 9.80 4.56
CA PRO A 29 -21.66 9.48 5.99
C PRO A 29 -21.59 7.96 6.25
N GLN A 30 -20.40 7.37 6.14
CA GLN A 30 -20.15 5.94 6.36
C GLN A 30 -20.57 5.47 7.76
N ALA A 31 -20.43 6.33 8.77
CA ALA A 31 -20.79 6.01 10.15
C ALA A 31 -22.25 5.59 10.30
N VAL A 32 -23.16 6.26 9.61
CA VAL A 32 -24.60 5.93 9.65
C VAL A 32 -24.87 4.57 9.01
N LEU A 33 -24.25 4.29 7.87
CA LEU A 33 -24.38 3.00 7.19
C LEU A 33 -23.80 1.85 8.02
N ARG A 34 -22.66 2.10 8.68
CA ARG A 34 -22.02 1.13 9.59
C ARG A 34 -22.91 0.82 10.79
N LEU A 35 -23.50 1.84 11.41
CA LEU A 35 -24.43 1.65 12.54
C LEU A 35 -25.69 0.87 12.16
N ARG A 36 -26.13 1.00 10.90
CA ARG A 36 -27.30 0.27 10.36
C ARG A 36 -26.94 -1.14 9.86
N GLY A 37 -25.68 -1.57 9.94
CA GLY A 37 -25.25 -2.85 9.38
C GLY A 37 -25.36 -2.92 7.85
N GLN A 38 -25.37 -1.79 7.17
CA GLN A 38 -25.51 -1.66 5.71
C GLN A 38 -24.21 -1.41 4.97
N LEU A 39 -23.08 -1.40 5.67
CA LEU A 39 -21.76 -1.17 5.11
C LEU A 39 -20.84 -2.34 5.45
N LEU A 40 -20.30 -2.97 4.43
CA LEU A 40 -19.13 -3.84 4.51
C LEU A 40 -17.94 -3.06 3.95
N GLU A 41 -16.91 -2.90 4.76
CA GLU A 41 -15.65 -2.31 4.35
C GLU A 41 -14.64 -3.43 4.14
N ILE A 42 -13.99 -3.40 2.97
CA ILE A 42 -12.92 -4.32 2.61
C ILE A 42 -11.67 -3.47 2.45
N ASP A 43 -10.69 -3.69 3.31
CA ASP A 43 -9.44 -2.94 3.28
C ASP A 43 -8.27 -3.74 2.68
N GLN A 44 -7.09 -3.16 2.72
CA GLN A 44 -5.88 -3.79 2.19
C GLN A 44 -5.55 -5.13 2.87
N ARG A 45 -5.90 -5.29 4.15
CA ARG A 45 -5.62 -6.52 4.91
C ARG A 45 -6.54 -7.65 4.48
N ASP A 46 -7.80 -7.31 4.18
CA ASP A 46 -8.79 -8.26 3.69
C ASP A 46 -8.45 -8.76 2.27
N LEU A 47 -7.76 -7.90 1.49
CA LEU A 47 -7.36 -8.19 0.12
C LEU A 47 -5.96 -8.79 0.00
N ALA A 48 -5.18 -8.81 1.07
CA ALA A 48 -3.87 -9.44 1.08
C ALA A 48 -4.00 -10.96 0.99
N PHE A 49 -3.24 -11.58 0.10
CA PHE A 49 -3.21 -13.04 -0.01
C PHE A 49 -2.67 -13.67 1.27
N ASN A 50 -3.42 -14.63 1.79
CA ASN A 50 -2.91 -15.56 2.78
C ASN A 50 -2.02 -16.63 2.12
N ARG A 51 -1.47 -17.54 2.93
CA ARG A 51 -0.52 -18.55 2.44
C ARG A 51 -1.13 -19.51 1.42
N ASP A 52 -2.38 -19.89 1.59
CA ASP A 52 -3.04 -20.84 0.70
C ASP A 52 -3.48 -20.19 -0.60
N GLU A 53 -3.95 -18.94 -0.54
CA GLU A 53 -4.25 -18.13 -1.71
C GLU A 53 -2.98 -17.83 -2.51
N ALA A 54 -1.89 -17.45 -1.85
CA ALA A 54 -0.60 -17.22 -2.49
C ALA A 54 -0.06 -18.49 -3.17
N ARG A 55 -0.22 -19.65 -2.52
CA ARG A 55 0.16 -20.93 -3.12
C ARG A 55 -0.65 -21.22 -4.38
N SER A 56 -1.97 -21.09 -4.29
CA SER A 56 -2.88 -21.28 -5.42
C SER A 56 -2.57 -20.33 -6.57
N PHE A 57 -2.31 -19.06 -6.25
CA PHE A 57 -1.92 -18.05 -7.21
C PHE A 57 -0.60 -18.41 -7.92
N CYS A 58 0.44 -18.74 -7.17
CA CYS A 58 1.74 -19.13 -7.74
C CYS A 58 1.63 -20.40 -8.60
N THR A 59 0.87 -21.40 -8.16
CA THR A 59 0.65 -22.63 -8.94
C THR A 59 0.01 -22.36 -10.30
N THR A 60 -0.85 -21.34 -10.38
CA THR A 60 -1.54 -20.97 -11.63
C THR A 60 -0.67 -20.10 -12.54
N ARG A 61 0.25 -19.31 -11.98
CA ARG A 61 1.02 -18.31 -12.70
C ARG A 61 2.44 -18.73 -13.06
N LEU A 62 3.04 -19.60 -12.26
CA LEU A 62 4.41 -20.06 -12.48
C LEU A 62 4.45 -21.30 -13.35
N THR A 63 5.48 -21.37 -14.19
CA THR A 63 5.79 -22.54 -15.03
C THR A 63 6.40 -23.68 -14.23
N HIS A 64 6.90 -23.40 -13.03
CA HIS A 64 7.52 -24.36 -12.12
C HIS A 64 7.02 -24.15 -10.68
N ALA A 65 7.02 -25.22 -9.89
CA ALA A 65 6.58 -25.15 -8.51
C ALA A 65 7.61 -24.40 -7.64
N LEU A 66 7.13 -23.51 -6.76
CA LEU A 66 7.97 -22.91 -5.73
C LEU A 66 8.10 -23.83 -4.53
N GLU A 67 9.33 -23.94 -4.02
CA GLU A 67 9.59 -24.55 -2.73
C GLU A 67 8.84 -23.81 -1.60
N PRO A 68 8.34 -24.53 -0.57
CA PRO A 68 7.58 -23.93 0.52
C PRO A 68 8.31 -22.78 1.25
N ALA A 69 9.64 -22.86 1.33
CA ALA A 69 10.47 -21.81 1.91
C ALA A 69 10.53 -20.56 1.00
N ALA A 70 10.58 -20.75 -0.32
CA ALA A 70 10.55 -19.64 -1.28
C ALA A 70 9.20 -18.93 -1.28
N LEU A 71 8.09 -19.70 -1.22
CA LEU A 71 6.76 -19.13 -1.06
C LEU A 71 6.62 -18.32 0.23
N GLY A 72 7.20 -18.79 1.33
CA GLY A 72 7.23 -18.06 2.61
C GLY A 72 7.93 -16.69 2.48
N ARG A 73 9.13 -16.69 1.88
CA ARG A 73 9.88 -15.46 1.62
C ARG A 73 9.15 -14.49 0.67
N LEU A 74 8.51 -15.03 -0.36
CA LEU A 74 7.71 -14.25 -1.30
C LEU A 74 6.55 -13.54 -0.59
N LEU A 75 5.80 -14.25 0.25
CA LEU A 75 4.74 -13.67 1.06
C LEU A 75 5.23 -12.62 2.05
N GLU A 76 6.34 -12.89 2.72
CA GLU A 76 6.96 -11.95 3.65
C GLU A 76 7.37 -10.65 2.94
N LYS A 77 8.00 -10.76 1.78
CA LYS A 77 8.43 -9.61 0.98
C LYS A 77 7.27 -8.79 0.43
N THR A 78 6.22 -9.46 -0.06
CA THR A 78 5.06 -8.80 -0.66
C THR A 78 3.97 -8.43 0.34
N GLU A 79 4.05 -8.93 1.58
CA GLU A 79 2.98 -8.83 2.58
C GLU A 79 1.61 -9.27 2.03
N GLY A 80 1.62 -10.23 1.09
CA GLY A 80 0.43 -10.71 0.39
C GLY A 80 -0.17 -9.72 -0.62
N TRP A 81 0.50 -8.62 -0.93
CA TRP A 81 -0.01 -7.64 -1.89
C TRP A 81 -0.13 -8.24 -3.31
N PRO A 82 -1.36 -8.39 -3.87
CA PRO A 82 -1.59 -9.09 -5.13
C PRO A 82 -0.80 -8.53 -6.31
N ALA A 83 -0.68 -7.21 -6.43
CA ALA A 83 0.07 -6.60 -7.53
C ALA A 83 1.58 -6.88 -7.44
N ALA A 84 2.15 -6.89 -6.24
CA ALA A 84 3.55 -7.27 -6.03
C ALA A 84 3.76 -8.76 -6.31
N MET A 85 2.82 -9.61 -5.92
CA MET A 85 2.82 -11.04 -6.23
C MET A 85 2.81 -11.28 -7.74
N GLU A 86 1.95 -10.58 -8.49
CA GLU A 86 1.88 -10.68 -9.96
C GLU A 86 3.21 -10.30 -10.60
N LEU A 87 3.77 -9.14 -10.26
CA LEU A 87 5.06 -8.69 -10.81
C LEU A 87 6.19 -9.66 -10.49
N LEU A 88 6.21 -10.22 -9.28
CA LEU A 88 7.23 -11.17 -8.87
C LEU A 88 7.10 -12.51 -9.61
N THR A 89 5.88 -12.99 -9.83
CA THR A 89 5.66 -14.22 -10.58
C THR A 89 6.01 -14.07 -12.06
N LEU A 90 5.81 -12.90 -12.66
CA LEU A 90 6.28 -12.63 -14.02
C LEU A 90 7.81 -12.71 -14.09
N ALA A 91 8.52 -12.05 -13.19
CA ALA A 91 9.97 -12.08 -13.15
C ALA A 91 10.55 -13.49 -12.85
N LEU A 92 9.88 -14.25 -11.98
CA LEU A 92 10.27 -15.62 -11.64
C LEU A 92 10.17 -16.58 -12.82
N ASN A 93 9.25 -16.36 -13.74
CA ASN A 93 9.14 -17.20 -14.94
C ASN A 93 10.31 -17.00 -15.92
N ASP A 94 10.95 -15.84 -15.88
CA ASP A 94 12.08 -15.48 -16.75
C ASP A 94 13.45 -15.74 -16.11
N THR A 95 13.48 -16.18 -14.83
CA THR A 95 14.72 -16.29 -14.06
C THR A 95 14.90 -17.71 -13.50
N PRO A 96 16.08 -18.34 -13.72
CA PRO A 96 16.33 -19.70 -13.23
C PRO A 96 16.54 -19.78 -11.71
N ASP A 97 16.97 -18.70 -11.05
CA ASP A 97 17.21 -18.65 -9.60
C ASP A 97 16.13 -17.86 -8.87
N ALA A 98 15.06 -18.58 -8.52
CA ALA A 98 13.95 -18.01 -7.76
C ALA A 98 14.36 -17.51 -6.36
N GLY A 99 15.34 -18.14 -5.73
CA GLY A 99 15.79 -17.79 -4.38
C GLY A 99 16.45 -16.42 -4.33
N GLN A 100 17.39 -16.19 -5.25
CA GLN A 100 18.11 -14.94 -5.39
C GLN A 100 17.17 -13.80 -5.82
N LEU A 101 16.31 -14.08 -6.82
CA LEU A 101 15.35 -13.06 -7.29
C LEU A 101 14.42 -12.59 -6.17
N ILE A 102 13.85 -13.50 -5.37
CA ILE A 102 13.00 -13.14 -4.25
C ILE A 102 13.77 -12.34 -3.19
N ALA A 103 15.04 -12.69 -2.92
CA ALA A 103 15.89 -11.94 -1.98
C ALA A 103 16.13 -10.51 -2.46
N ASP A 104 16.37 -10.34 -3.76
CA ASP A 104 16.74 -9.07 -4.38
C ASP A 104 15.52 -8.27 -4.89
N PHE A 105 14.32 -8.81 -4.80
CA PHE A 105 13.12 -8.26 -5.42
C PHE A 105 12.88 -6.77 -5.15
N ALA A 106 13.04 -6.34 -3.90
CA ALA A 106 12.89 -4.92 -3.57
C ALA A 106 14.00 -4.03 -4.17
N THR A 107 15.08 -4.65 -4.66
CA THR A 107 16.24 -3.93 -5.20
C THR A 107 16.27 -3.88 -6.73
N THR A 108 15.62 -4.82 -7.40
CA THR A 108 15.88 -5.10 -8.81
C THR A 108 14.65 -4.90 -9.70
N GLU A 109 13.43 -4.97 -9.15
CA GLU A 109 12.22 -4.96 -9.97
C GLU A 109 11.79 -3.54 -10.38
N ARG A 110 12.28 -3.17 -11.57
CA ARG A 110 11.95 -1.91 -12.26
C ARG A 110 10.44 -1.68 -12.37
N GLY A 111 9.65 -2.72 -12.62
CA GLY A 111 8.19 -2.60 -12.76
C GLY A 111 7.46 -2.16 -11.49
N VAL A 112 7.85 -2.68 -10.31
CA VAL A 112 7.28 -2.20 -9.02
C VAL A 112 7.69 -0.76 -8.76
N LEU A 113 8.95 -0.44 -9.03
CA LEU A 113 9.48 0.91 -8.84
C LEU A 113 8.80 1.93 -9.76
N GLU A 114 8.61 1.59 -11.02
CA GLU A 114 7.89 2.43 -12.00
C GLU A 114 6.42 2.60 -11.59
N PHE A 115 5.75 1.51 -11.20
CA PHE A 115 4.37 1.59 -10.71
C PHE A 115 4.23 2.49 -9.49
N LEU A 116 5.11 2.35 -8.49
CA LEU A 116 5.10 3.19 -7.29
C LEU A 116 5.43 4.64 -7.62
N SER A 117 6.45 4.87 -8.47
CA SER A 117 6.84 6.21 -8.91
C SER A 117 5.70 6.94 -9.60
N ASP A 118 5.12 6.34 -10.64
CA ASP A 118 4.16 7.03 -11.50
C ASP A 118 2.74 7.05 -10.95
N SER A 119 2.30 5.90 -10.41
CA SER A 119 0.89 5.74 -10.01
C SER A 119 0.61 6.26 -8.61
N VAL A 120 1.60 6.28 -7.73
CA VAL A 120 1.43 6.61 -6.31
C VAL A 120 2.10 7.94 -5.98
N PHE A 121 3.42 8.00 -6.11
CA PHE A 121 4.21 9.14 -5.64
C PHE A 121 4.29 10.29 -6.63
N GLY A 122 4.25 10.01 -7.94
CA GLY A 122 4.29 11.03 -8.99
C GLY A 122 3.13 12.04 -8.92
N ARG A 123 2.02 11.64 -8.31
CA ARG A 123 0.83 12.49 -8.14
C ARG A 123 0.80 13.28 -6.82
N LEU A 124 1.79 13.09 -5.97
CA LEU A 124 1.88 13.85 -4.72
C LEU A 124 2.47 15.23 -4.96
N PRO A 125 1.98 16.28 -4.28
CA PRO A 125 2.68 17.55 -4.18
C PRO A 125 4.12 17.36 -3.70
N VAL A 126 5.03 18.20 -4.17
CA VAL A 126 6.47 18.10 -3.86
C VAL A 126 6.74 18.03 -2.36
N GLU A 127 6.03 18.87 -1.59
CA GLU A 127 6.14 18.90 -0.12
C GLU A 127 5.73 17.60 0.55
N GLN A 128 4.63 16.99 0.07
CA GLN A 128 4.15 15.71 0.59
C GLN A 128 5.08 14.56 0.19
N ARG A 129 5.69 14.62 -0.98
CA ARG A 129 6.68 13.64 -1.44
C ARG A 129 7.92 13.67 -0.55
N ALA A 130 8.49 14.86 -0.32
CA ALA A 130 9.63 15.02 0.57
C ALA A 130 9.36 14.48 1.98
N LEU A 131 8.14 14.69 2.48
CA LEU A 131 7.69 14.16 3.76
C LEU A 131 7.66 12.64 3.80
N VAL A 132 7.05 12.02 2.79
CA VAL A 132 6.93 10.56 2.72
C VAL A 132 8.32 9.90 2.69
N HIS A 133 9.28 10.47 1.95
CA HIS A 133 10.68 10.02 1.96
C HIS A 133 11.34 10.15 3.35
N ARG A 134 11.10 11.25 4.06
CA ARG A 134 11.64 11.43 5.43
C ARG A 134 11.02 10.43 6.41
N LEU A 135 9.70 10.21 6.36
CA LEU A 135 9.03 9.25 7.21
C LEU A 135 9.46 7.81 6.93
N ALA A 136 9.82 7.49 5.69
CA ALA A 136 10.30 6.17 5.31
C ALA A 136 11.66 5.80 5.94
N GLN A 137 12.42 6.76 6.46
CA GLN A 137 13.65 6.49 7.21
C GLN A 137 13.39 5.84 8.58
N PHE A 138 12.16 5.92 9.08
CA PHE A 138 11.76 5.28 10.33
C PHE A 138 11.05 3.96 10.05
N ASP A 139 11.35 2.92 10.83
CA ASP A 139 10.65 1.64 10.74
C ASP A 139 9.18 1.75 11.15
N ARG A 140 8.90 2.69 12.07
CA ARG A 140 7.57 3.05 12.54
C ARG A 140 7.53 4.51 12.97
N PHE A 141 6.40 5.15 12.83
CA PHE A 141 6.22 6.55 13.19
C PHE A 141 4.81 6.86 13.70
N CYS A 142 4.70 7.93 14.44
CA CYS A 142 3.45 8.52 14.93
C CYS A 142 3.41 10.01 14.58
N ALA A 143 2.31 10.68 14.91
CA ALA A 143 2.14 12.10 14.62
C ALA A 143 3.21 12.97 15.28
N GLU A 144 3.56 12.69 16.53
CA GLU A 144 4.57 13.45 17.27
C GLU A 144 5.97 13.30 16.66
N LEU A 145 6.33 12.07 16.24
CA LEU A 145 7.60 11.84 15.56
C LEU A 145 7.63 12.54 14.19
N ALA A 146 6.53 12.49 13.46
CA ALA A 146 6.38 13.19 12.18
C ALA A 146 6.52 14.71 12.35
N ALA A 147 5.91 15.29 13.41
CA ALA A 147 6.03 16.71 13.75
C ALA A 147 7.49 17.12 13.97
N THR A 148 8.18 16.35 14.79
CA THR A 148 9.59 16.61 15.16
C THR A 148 10.51 16.48 13.95
N ALA A 149 10.32 15.44 13.14
CA ALA A 149 11.15 15.18 11.97
C ALA A 149 10.99 16.22 10.84
N LEU A 150 9.86 16.93 10.81
CA LEU A 150 9.45 17.75 9.67
C LEU A 150 9.36 19.24 9.99
N ALA A 151 9.50 19.65 11.25
CA ALA A 151 9.28 21.01 11.72
C ALA A 151 7.93 21.60 11.24
N GLN A 152 6.90 20.75 11.10
CA GLN A 152 5.58 21.14 10.62
C GLN A 152 4.58 21.28 11.76
N GLN A 153 3.67 22.26 11.63
CA GLN A 153 2.74 22.64 12.69
C GLN A 153 1.50 21.74 12.81
N SER A 154 1.26 20.79 11.91
CA SER A 154 0.03 19.99 11.92
C SER A 154 0.25 18.56 11.39
N PRO A 155 1.03 17.73 12.10
CA PRO A 155 1.36 16.37 11.68
C PRO A 155 0.15 15.45 11.63
N ASP A 156 -0.83 15.63 12.50
CA ASP A 156 -2.07 14.85 12.53
C ASP A 156 -2.88 15.00 11.23
N ILE A 157 -3.01 16.24 10.73
CA ILE A 157 -3.70 16.51 9.47
C ILE A 157 -2.99 15.82 8.32
N LEU A 158 -1.67 15.83 8.35
CA LEU A 158 -0.86 15.23 7.32
C LEU A 158 -0.92 13.71 7.34
N LEU A 159 -0.79 13.07 8.50
CA LEU A 159 -0.96 11.62 8.62
C LEU A 159 -2.37 11.18 8.23
N ALA A 160 -3.40 11.93 8.62
CA ALA A 160 -4.77 11.70 8.20
C ALA A 160 -4.93 11.82 6.66
N GLU A 161 -4.24 12.78 6.04
CA GLU A 161 -4.22 12.92 4.58
C GLU A 161 -3.51 11.75 3.89
N LEU A 162 -2.34 11.33 4.41
CA LEU A 162 -1.60 10.18 3.89
C LEU A 162 -2.41 8.88 4.03
N GLN A 163 -3.10 8.70 5.17
CA GLN A 163 -4.03 7.59 5.37
C GLN A 163 -5.20 7.63 4.39
N ARG A 164 -5.84 8.79 4.26
CA ARG A 164 -6.97 8.97 3.36
C ARG A 164 -6.59 8.69 1.90
N ARG A 165 -5.35 8.95 1.52
CA ARG A 165 -4.80 8.64 0.19
C ARG A 165 -4.34 7.20 0.05
N HIS A 166 -4.45 6.37 1.09
CA HIS A 166 -4.01 4.97 1.09
C HIS A 166 -2.57 4.81 0.52
N LEU A 167 -1.65 5.63 1.03
CA LEU A 167 -0.24 5.61 0.62
C LEU A 167 0.52 4.44 1.26
N PHE A 168 -0.09 3.27 1.28
CA PHE A 168 0.50 2.05 1.84
C PHE A 168 0.94 2.19 3.30
N LEU A 169 0.23 3.03 4.08
CA LEU A 169 0.39 3.13 5.51
C LEU A 169 -0.36 2.00 6.22
N ILE A 170 0.37 1.24 7.00
CA ILE A 170 -0.17 0.13 7.78
C ILE A 170 -0.25 0.58 9.23
N PRO A 171 -1.45 0.66 9.84
CA PRO A 171 -1.57 0.97 11.26
C PRO A 171 -1.06 -0.21 12.09
N LEU A 172 -0.25 0.09 13.11
CA LEU A 172 0.36 -0.90 14.00
C LEU A 172 -0.46 -1.11 15.28
N ASP A 173 -1.35 -0.18 15.61
CA ASP A 173 -2.24 -0.26 16.77
C ASP A 173 -3.71 -0.05 16.38
N ARG A 174 -4.63 -0.45 17.28
CA ARG A 174 -6.07 -0.30 17.07
C ARG A 174 -6.54 1.15 17.11
N GLN A 175 -5.78 2.03 17.72
CA GLN A 175 -6.10 3.45 17.83
C GLN A 175 -5.63 4.26 16.63
N GLY A 176 -4.86 3.65 15.72
CA GLY A 176 -4.32 4.32 14.56
C GLY A 176 -3.35 5.45 14.91
N ARG A 177 -2.55 5.28 15.96
CA ARG A 177 -1.53 6.26 16.39
C ARG A 177 -0.16 5.95 15.81
N TRP A 178 0.18 4.65 15.68
CA TRP A 178 1.43 4.19 15.13
C TRP A 178 1.24 3.59 13.76
N PHE A 179 2.16 3.93 12.85
CA PHE A 179 2.14 3.53 11.45
C PHE A 179 3.51 3.02 11.02
N ARG A 180 3.50 2.22 9.98
CA ARG A 180 4.67 1.95 9.13
C ARG A 180 4.25 1.99 7.67
N PHE A 181 5.20 2.15 6.79
CA PHE A 181 4.96 1.85 5.37
C PHE A 181 4.93 0.33 5.13
N HIS A 182 4.20 -0.07 4.10
CA HIS A 182 4.36 -1.40 3.53
C HIS A 182 5.83 -1.63 3.20
N HIS A 183 6.37 -2.85 3.43
CA HIS A 183 7.80 -3.14 3.32
C HIS A 183 8.42 -2.69 1.99
N LEU A 184 7.84 -3.11 0.85
CA LEU A 184 8.32 -2.72 -0.48
C LEU A 184 8.30 -1.21 -0.72
N VAL A 185 7.27 -0.54 -0.23
CA VAL A 185 7.13 0.92 -0.35
C VAL A 185 8.16 1.64 0.50
N GLY A 186 8.37 1.20 1.73
CA GLY A 186 9.40 1.75 2.61
C GLY A 186 10.81 1.57 2.02
N GLU A 187 11.12 0.40 1.45
CA GLU A 187 12.39 0.17 0.77
C GLU A 187 12.56 1.06 -0.47
N TYR A 188 11.52 1.16 -1.30
CA TYR A 188 11.53 2.07 -2.46
C TYR A 188 11.85 3.51 -2.04
N LEU A 189 11.12 4.04 -1.05
CA LEU A 189 11.27 5.42 -0.59
C LEU A 189 12.65 5.71 0.02
N ARG A 190 13.22 4.75 0.76
CA ARG A 190 14.58 4.89 1.32
C ARG A 190 15.67 4.97 0.25
N ARG A 191 15.50 4.24 -0.85
CA ARG A 191 16.48 4.18 -1.95
C ARG A 191 16.39 5.32 -2.95
N HIS A 192 15.22 5.93 -3.07
CA HIS A 192 14.95 7.00 -4.02
C HIS A 192 14.75 8.34 -3.32
N ASP A 193 15.50 8.60 -2.25
CA ASP A 193 15.47 9.89 -1.55
C ASP A 193 15.94 10.99 -2.52
N PRO A 194 15.13 12.04 -2.79
CA PRO A 194 15.53 13.12 -3.68
C PRO A 194 16.81 13.86 -3.26
N ARG A 195 17.24 13.72 -2.03
CA ARG A 195 18.49 14.30 -1.52
C ARG A 195 19.73 13.61 -2.09
N ASP A 196 19.65 12.29 -2.32
CA ASP A 196 20.75 11.53 -2.91
C ASP A 196 20.99 11.91 -4.39
N ALA A 197 19.93 12.40 -5.08
CA ALA A 197 20.03 12.87 -6.45
C ALA A 197 20.61 14.29 -6.56
N ALA A 198 20.55 15.11 -5.52
CA ALA A 198 21.12 16.45 -5.49
C ALA A 198 22.64 16.44 -5.27
N ASP A 199 23.16 15.46 -4.52
CA ASP A 199 24.60 15.32 -4.22
C ASP A 199 25.40 14.74 -5.42
N ILE A 200 24.73 14.14 -6.41
CA ILE A 200 25.39 13.61 -7.63
C ILE A 200 25.64 14.70 -8.68
N ASN A 201 24.97 15.84 -8.58
CA ASN A 201 25.05 16.96 -9.53
C ASN A 201 25.74 18.21 -8.93
N ALA A 202 26.38 18.12 -7.80
CA ALA A 202 27.20 19.17 -7.19
C ALA A 202 28.68 18.82 -7.28
#